data_f526274822ac97c70af38266cd8ff1f2
#
_entry.id   f526274822ac97c70af38266cd8ff1f2
#
_cell.length_a   1.000
_cell.length_b   1.000
_cell.length_c   1.000
_cell.angle_alpha   90.00
_cell.angle_beta   90.00
_cell.angle_gamma   90.00
#
_symmetry.space_group_name_H-M   'P 1'
#
loop_
_entity.id
_entity.type
_entity.pdbx_description
1 polymer ?
#
loop_
_entity_poly.entity_id
_entity_poly.type
_entity_poly.pdbx_seq_one_letter_code
_entity_poly.pdbx_strand_id
1 'polypeptide(L)'
;MIICTTVNDSMKFEIFSKAKYLVLMNENGEIIEKRNNPALNSPMKRPAVAKECVELKANEVIAPHGSLCFPSYRILKKAGIKMLIANPGEDLRISNLKEVNMKEVIYSSFLAMKERITEH
;
A
#
# COMPACT_ATOMS: atom_id res chain seq x y z
N MET A 1 -15.90 -7.78 3.73
CA MET A 1 -15.03 -6.79 3.08
C MET A 1 -13.57 -7.10 3.39
N ILE A 2 -12.70 -7.00 2.41
CA ILE A 2 -11.26 -7.25 2.57
C ILE A 2 -10.52 -5.94 2.35
N ILE A 3 -9.73 -5.53 3.34
CA ILE A 3 -8.92 -4.32 3.30
C ILE A 3 -7.45 -4.74 3.34
N CYS A 4 -6.66 -4.27 2.38
CA CYS A 4 -5.25 -4.61 2.23
C CYS A 4 -4.38 -3.41 2.57
N THR A 5 -3.31 -3.63 3.34
CA THR A 5 -2.34 -2.58 3.64
C THR A 5 -0.97 -3.18 3.93
N THR A 6 0.02 -2.31 4.14
CA THR A 6 1.38 -2.74 4.44
C THR A 6 1.86 -2.14 5.76
N VAL A 7 2.62 -2.92 6.51
CA VAL A 7 3.07 -2.55 7.86
C VAL A 7 4.52 -2.95 8.09
N ASN A 8 5.14 -2.29 9.06
CA ASN A 8 6.46 -2.68 9.54
C ASN A 8 6.35 -3.80 10.59
N ASP A 9 7.46 -4.20 11.17
CA ASP A 9 7.50 -5.28 12.17
C ASP A 9 6.83 -4.92 13.49
N SER A 10 6.54 -3.63 13.71
CA SER A 10 5.76 -3.17 14.87
C SER A 10 4.28 -3.02 14.55
N MET A 11 3.84 -3.52 13.40
CA MET A 11 2.45 -3.48 12.93
C MET A 11 1.92 -2.05 12.76
N LYS A 12 2.79 -1.12 12.37
CA LYS A 12 2.43 0.25 12.03
C LYS A 12 2.47 0.44 10.53
N PHE A 13 1.67 1.35 9.99
CA PHE A 13 1.68 1.64 8.55
C PHE A 13 3.08 1.95 8.05
N GLU A 14 3.43 1.36 6.91
CA GLU A 14 4.71 1.61 6.25
C GLU A 14 4.55 1.60 4.74
N ILE A 15 5.34 2.42 4.06
CA ILE A 15 5.30 2.59 2.60
C ILE A 15 5.43 1.23 1.91
N PHE A 16 4.68 1.03 0.82
CA PHE A 16 4.66 -0.23 0.05
C PHE A 16 6.05 -0.79 -0.24
N SER A 17 7.01 0.07 -0.59
CA SER A 17 8.35 -0.37 -0.98
C SER A 17 9.24 -0.77 0.20
N LYS A 18 8.89 -0.39 1.42
CA LYS A 18 9.73 -0.58 2.61
C LYS A 18 9.11 -1.48 3.66
N ALA A 19 7.83 -1.70 3.60
CA ALA A 19 7.10 -2.46 4.61
C ALA A 19 7.60 -3.91 4.67
N LYS A 20 7.56 -4.49 5.85
CA LYS A 20 7.94 -5.88 6.05
C LYS A 20 6.81 -6.84 5.70
N TYR A 21 5.58 -6.48 6.02
CA TYR A 21 4.43 -7.34 5.84
C TYR A 21 3.31 -6.67 5.05
N LEU A 22 2.55 -7.51 4.35
CA LEU A 22 1.27 -7.15 3.78
C LEU A 22 0.21 -7.82 4.65
N VAL A 23 -0.80 -7.06 5.07
CA VAL A 23 -1.87 -7.58 5.91
C VAL A 23 -3.23 -7.37 5.28
N LEU A 24 -4.13 -8.33 5.52
CA LEU A 24 -5.53 -8.24 5.15
C LEU A 24 -6.34 -8.07 6.43
N MET A 25 -7.29 -7.17 6.40
CA MET A 25 -8.18 -6.89 7.53
C MET A 25 -9.63 -6.93 7.07
N ASN A 26 -10.55 -7.15 8.01
CA ASN A 26 -11.97 -6.98 7.75
C ASN A 26 -12.40 -5.55 8.12
N GLU A 27 -13.68 -5.23 7.94
CA GLU A 27 -14.24 -3.92 8.23
C GLU A 27 -14.20 -3.53 9.70
N ASN A 28 -13.97 -4.49 10.59
CA ASN A 28 -13.84 -4.25 12.03
C ASN A 28 -12.38 -4.01 12.44
N GLY A 29 -11.46 -4.03 11.48
CA GLY A 29 -10.02 -3.84 11.77
C GLY A 29 -9.33 -5.09 12.26
N GLU A 30 -9.99 -6.24 12.22
CA GLU A 30 -9.38 -7.51 12.60
C GLU A 30 -8.47 -8.03 11.49
N ILE A 31 -7.27 -8.48 11.85
CA ILE A 31 -6.32 -9.03 10.88
C ILE A 31 -6.74 -10.44 10.50
N ILE A 32 -7.01 -10.64 9.21
CA ILE A 32 -7.41 -11.94 8.66
C ILE A 32 -6.17 -12.73 8.25
N GLU A 33 -5.19 -12.05 7.67
CA GLU A 33 -3.98 -12.70 7.16
C GLU A 33 -2.81 -11.72 7.21
N LYS A 34 -1.62 -12.25 7.48
CA LYS A 34 -0.36 -11.51 7.43
C LYS A 34 0.63 -12.34 6.63
N ARG A 35 1.26 -11.72 5.64
CA ARG A 35 2.27 -12.38 4.79
C ARG A 35 3.43 -11.43 4.54
N ASN A 36 4.54 -11.98 4.07
CA ASN A 36 5.68 -11.17 3.70
C ASN A 36 5.31 -10.23 2.57
N ASN A 37 5.85 -9.01 2.59
CA ASN A 37 5.58 -8.03 1.55
C ASN A 37 6.22 -8.49 0.23
N PRO A 38 5.44 -8.64 -0.84
CA PRO A 38 5.99 -9.08 -2.15
C PRO A 38 6.99 -8.08 -2.73
N ALA A 39 6.95 -6.81 -2.31
CA ALA A 39 7.89 -5.80 -2.78
C ALA A 39 9.33 -6.13 -2.42
N LEU A 40 9.57 -6.86 -1.34
CA LEU A 40 10.92 -7.17 -0.87
C LEU A 40 11.69 -8.06 -1.85
N ASN A 41 10.98 -8.80 -2.69
CA ASN A 41 11.56 -9.72 -3.67
C ASN A 41 11.25 -9.31 -5.11
N SER A 42 10.92 -8.05 -5.34
CA SER A 42 10.54 -7.58 -6.67
C SER A 42 11.33 -6.33 -7.07
N PRO A 43 11.78 -6.22 -8.33
CA PRO A 43 12.37 -4.99 -8.85
C PRO A 43 11.32 -3.87 -8.99
N MET A 44 10.04 -4.25 -9.14
CA MET A 44 8.92 -3.30 -9.24
C MET A 44 8.16 -3.31 -7.92
N LYS A 45 8.75 -2.67 -6.91
CA LYS A 45 8.29 -2.79 -5.51
C LYS A 45 6.86 -2.38 -5.27
N ARG A 46 6.51 -1.12 -5.56
CA ARG A 46 5.15 -0.63 -5.32
C ARG A 46 4.11 -1.36 -6.18
N PRO A 47 4.33 -1.55 -7.49
CA PRO A 47 3.38 -2.32 -8.30
C PRO A 47 3.20 -3.77 -7.84
N ALA A 48 4.24 -4.40 -7.26
CA ALA A 48 4.11 -5.76 -6.73
C ALA A 48 3.07 -5.83 -5.62
N VAL A 49 3.04 -4.82 -4.74
CA VAL A 49 2.03 -4.74 -3.68
C VAL A 49 0.64 -4.55 -4.28
N ALA A 50 0.50 -3.63 -5.24
CA ALA A 50 -0.78 -3.38 -5.89
C ALA A 50 -1.33 -4.64 -6.54
N LYS A 51 -0.48 -5.38 -7.27
CA LYS A 51 -0.89 -6.64 -7.91
C LYS A 51 -1.32 -7.69 -6.90
N GLU A 52 -0.59 -7.80 -5.79
CA GLU A 52 -0.95 -8.76 -4.74
C GLU A 52 -2.32 -8.43 -4.14
N CYS A 53 -2.60 -7.17 -3.89
CA CYS A 53 -3.90 -6.73 -3.38
C CYS A 53 -5.03 -7.10 -4.35
N VAL A 54 -4.80 -6.95 -5.64
CA VAL A 54 -5.78 -7.36 -6.66
C VAL A 54 -6.00 -8.87 -6.64
N GLU A 55 -4.92 -9.65 -6.58
CA GLU A 55 -5.00 -11.11 -6.54
C GLU A 55 -5.73 -11.61 -5.30
N LEU A 56 -5.55 -10.91 -4.17
CA LEU A 56 -6.22 -11.24 -2.92
C LEU A 56 -7.66 -10.74 -2.85
N LYS A 57 -8.15 -10.11 -3.93
CA LYS A 57 -9.52 -9.62 -4.07
C LYS A 57 -9.90 -8.60 -3.01
N ALA A 58 -8.96 -7.70 -2.69
CA ALA A 58 -9.23 -6.63 -1.75
C ALA A 58 -10.31 -5.69 -2.30
N ASN A 59 -11.19 -5.23 -1.42
CA ASN A 59 -12.19 -4.22 -1.75
C ASN A 59 -11.63 -2.81 -1.59
N GLU A 60 -10.76 -2.65 -0.60
CA GLU A 60 -10.09 -1.38 -0.31
C GLU A 60 -8.61 -1.62 -0.04
N VAL A 61 -7.80 -0.64 -0.36
CA VAL A 61 -6.38 -0.62 -0.02
C VAL A 61 -6.13 0.64 0.80
N ILE A 62 -5.51 0.47 1.96
CA ILE A 62 -4.98 1.60 2.71
C ILE A 62 -3.53 1.72 2.32
N ALA A 63 -3.19 2.81 1.61
CA ALA A 63 -1.84 3.03 1.12
C ALA A 63 -1.17 4.08 2.00
N PRO A 64 -0.12 3.70 2.72
CA PRO A 64 0.65 4.69 3.48
C PRO A 64 1.21 5.76 2.54
N HIS A 65 1.21 7.02 2.98
CA HIS A 65 1.65 8.15 2.17
C HIS A 65 3.01 7.86 1.51
N GLY A 66 3.08 8.04 0.21
CA GLY A 66 4.27 7.75 -0.59
C GLY A 66 4.24 6.40 -1.30
N SER A 67 3.16 5.62 -1.17
CA SER A 67 3.04 4.26 -1.72
C SER A 67 2.48 4.20 -3.14
N LEU A 68 1.55 5.09 -3.49
CA LEU A 68 0.78 4.99 -4.73
C LEU A 68 1.45 5.74 -5.89
N CYS A 69 2.55 5.19 -6.42
CA CYS A 69 3.11 5.67 -7.67
C CYS A 69 2.10 5.43 -8.81
N PHE A 70 2.31 6.07 -9.94
CA PHE A 70 1.35 6.02 -11.04
C PHE A 70 0.99 4.59 -11.47
N PRO A 71 1.96 3.67 -11.70
CA PRO A 71 1.61 2.29 -12.04
C PRO A 71 0.77 1.59 -10.98
N SER A 72 1.08 1.76 -9.70
CA SER A 72 0.33 1.14 -8.60
C SER A 72 -1.10 1.68 -8.54
N TYR A 73 -1.24 2.99 -8.62
CA TYR A 73 -2.55 3.65 -8.65
C TYR A 73 -3.40 3.11 -9.80
N ARG A 74 -2.79 3.01 -10.99
CA ARG A 74 -3.50 2.53 -12.18
C ARG A 74 -3.98 1.09 -12.03
N ILE A 75 -3.14 0.22 -11.48
CA ILE A 75 -3.49 -1.18 -11.23
C ILE A 75 -4.72 -1.28 -10.32
N LEU A 76 -4.70 -0.55 -9.21
CA LEU A 76 -5.78 -0.60 -8.23
C LEU A 76 -7.06 0.04 -8.76
N LYS A 77 -6.93 1.18 -9.44
CA LYS A 77 -8.08 1.88 -10.02
C LYS A 77 -8.77 1.02 -11.07
N LYS A 78 -8.00 0.38 -11.93
CA LYS A 78 -8.53 -0.48 -12.98
C LYS A 78 -9.27 -1.68 -12.41
N ALA A 79 -8.85 -2.16 -11.25
CA ALA A 79 -9.52 -3.26 -10.55
C ALA A 79 -10.72 -2.81 -9.72
N GLY A 80 -11.04 -1.52 -9.70
CA GLY A 80 -12.18 -1.00 -8.95
C GLY A 80 -11.96 -0.94 -7.45
N ILE A 81 -10.72 -0.94 -7.00
CA ILE A 81 -10.38 -0.93 -5.58
C ILE A 81 -10.33 0.49 -5.05
N LYS A 82 -11.04 0.74 -3.94
CA LYS A 82 -11.00 2.03 -3.26
C LYS A 82 -9.65 2.21 -2.59
N MET A 83 -9.05 3.40 -2.74
CA MET A 83 -7.73 3.70 -2.19
C MET A 83 -7.82 4.79 -1.13
N LEU A 84 -7.35 4.47 0.08
CA LEU A 84 -7.30 5.40 1.21
C LEU A 84 -5.85 5.63 1.60
N ILE A 85 -5.56 6.81 2.14
CA ILE A 85 -4.19 7.20 2.49
C ILE A 85 -4.07 7.29 4.01
N ALA A 86 -3.03 6.65 4.53
CA ALA A 86 -2.66 6.73 5.95
C ALA A 86 -1.25 7.30 6.07
N ASN A 87 -0.86 7.70 7.27
CA ASN A 87 0.49 8.19 7.52
C ASN A 87 1.40 7.04 7.97
N PRO A 88 2.59 6.91 7.39
CA PRO A 88 3.55 5.92 7.87
C PRO A 88 3.88 6.16 9.35
N GLY A 89 4.03 5.07 10.10
CA GLY A 89 4.34 5.13 11.52
C GLY A 89 3.14 5.19 12.44
N GLU A 90 1.95 5.44 11.91
CA GLU A 90 0.73 5.40 12.71
C GLU A 90 0.23 3.97 12.90
N ASP A 91 -0.51 3.75 13.98
CA ASP A 91 -1.12 2.46 14.27
C ASP A 91 -2.17 2.11 13.23
N LEU A 92 -2.39 0.83 13.01
CA LEU A 92 -3.43 0.36 12.09
C LEU A 92 -4.80 0.88 12.51
N ARG A 93 -5.53 1.40 11.52
CA ARG A 93 -6.89 1.88 11.68
C ARG A 93 -7.58 1.85 10.33
N ILE A 94 -8.91 1.84 10.32
CA ILE A 94 -9.70 1.85 9.09
C ILE A 94 -10.61 3.07 8.98
N SER A 95 -10.63 3.93 10.01
CA SER A 95 -11.48 5.12 10.05
C SER A 95 -10.66 6.41 9.95
N ASN A 96 -11.31 7.49 9.53
CA ASN A 96 -10.69 8.82 9.42
C ASN A 96 -9.51 8.89 8.46
N LEU A 97 -9.59 8.10 7.37
CA LEU A 97 -8.57 8.09 6.32
C LEU A 97 -9.07 8.89 5.13
N LYS A 98 -8.15 9.56 4.45
CA LYS A 98 -8.48 10.36 3.27
C LYS A 98 -8.43 9.49 2.03
N GLU A 99 -9.30 9.79 1.05
CA GLU A 99 -9.21 9.15 -0.25
C GLU A 99 -8.00 9.67 -1.03
N VAL A 100 -7.48 8.84 -1.92
CA VAL A 100 -6.35 9.20 -2.76
C VAL A 100 -6.71 10.40 -3.66
N ASN A 101 -5.70 11.24 -3.93
CA ASN A 101 -5.82 12.31 -4.92
C ASN A 101 -4.57 12.30 -5.80
N MET A 102 -4.58 13.11 -6.88
CA MET A 102 -3.47 13.11 -7.82
C MET A 102 -2.18 13.68 -7.22
N LYS A 103 -2.27 14.53 -6.21
CA LYS A 103 -1.07 15.02 -5.51
C LYS A 103 -0.33 13.88 -4.84
N GLU A 104 -1.07 12.94 -4.26
CA GLU A 104 -0.49 11.76 -3.65
C GLU A 104 0.22 10.90 -4.68
N VAL A 105 -0.40 10.69 -5.84
CA VAL A 105 0.18 9.88 -6.93
C VAL A 105 1.45 10.52 -7.47
N ILE A 106 1.44 11.83 -7.67
CA ILE A 106 2.62 12.57 -8.15
C ILE A 106 3.75 12.48 -7.12
N TYR A 107 3.47 12.72 -5.86
CA TYR A 107 4.45 12.62 -4.79
C TYR A 107 5.07 11.22 -4.74
N SER A 108 4.23 10.19 -4.74
CA SER A 108 4.67 8.80 -4.69
C SER A 108 5.52 8.42 -5.90
N SER A 109 5.20 8.94 -7.07
CA SER A 109 5.95 8.68 -8.30
C SER A 109 7.35 9.30 -8.23
N PHE A 110 7.46 10.52 -7.71
CA PHE A 110 8.77 11.15 -7.50
C PHE A 110 9.59 10.38 -6.47
N LEU A 111 8.96 9.95 -5.39
CA LEU A 111 9.63 9.18 -4.35
C LEU A 111 10.16 7.85 -4.89
N ALA A 112 9.36 7.17 -5.71
CA ALA A 112 9.76 5.92 -6.35
C ALA A 112 10.95 6.12 -7.26
N MET A 113 10.95 7.19 -8.05
CA MET A 113 12.06 7.53 -8.94
C MET A 113 13.33 7.83 -8.13
N LYS A 114 13.20 8.59 -7.05
CA LYS A 114 14.32 8.91 -6.17
C LYS A 114 14.92 7.66 -5.55
N GLU A 115 14.08 6.73 -5.09
CA GLU A 115 14.55 5.47 -4.52
C GLU A 115 15.34 4.64 -5.52
N ARG A 116 14.91 4.60 -6.79
CA ARG A 116 15.64 3.88 -7.84
C ARG A 116 17.03 4.45 -8.07
N ILE A 117 17.15 5.76 -8.04
CA ILE A 117 18.43 6.45 -8.26
C ILE A 117 19.38 6.19 -7.09
N THR A 118 18.87 6.25 -5.86
CA THR A 118 19.70 6.13 -4.66
C THR A 118 20.05 4.70 -4.28
N GLU A 119 19.34 3.70 -4.78
CA GLU A 119 19.60 2.29 -4.50
C GLU A 119 20.61 1.66 -5.45
N HIS A 120 21.13 2.44 -6.39
CA HIS A 120 22.17 1.99 -7.31
C HIS A 120 23.59 2.45 -6.84
#